data_b336705bd46e83ff23ce14e264772898
#
_entry.id   b336705bd46e83ff23ce14e264772898
#
_cell.length_a   1.000
_cell.length_b   1.000
_cell.length_c   1.000
_cell.angle_alpha   90.00
_cell.angle_beta   90.00
_cell.angle_gamma   90.00
#
_symmetry.space_group_name_H-M   'P 1'
#
loop_
_entity.id
_entity.type
_entity.pdbx_description
1 polymer ?
#
loop_
_entity_poly.entity_id
_entity_poly.type
_entity_poly.pdbx_seq_one_letter_code
_entity_poly.pdbx_strand_id
1 'polypeptide(L)'
;MKRLLTALLALILLLSLAGCGREETDPYEGVPDPVATITLSDGSVMRAELYPRQAPNTVGNFIALANSGFYDGLEIFRVVTRAFIQTGDPLNNGTGGPGYAIRGEFAENGYEGNTLSHTRGVLSMCRTADDPDSAGSQFFIMQGSFPADYDGKYAAFGKLMDDESLAVLDAVAGVVVDASYRPMVLTKIDTIRVDTHGYTFSFLTVDEEEAAPSPAPEET
;
A
#
# COMPACT_ATOMS: atom_id res chain seq x y z
N MET A 1 53.78 -27.80 19.16
CA MET A 1 52.37 -28.12 19.28
C MET A 1 51.52 -26.89 19.72
N LYS A 2 51.84 -26.15 20.80
CA LYS A 2 51.06 -25.01 21.25
C LYS A 2 50.94 -23.84 20.20
N ARG A 3 52.00 -23.53 19.45
CA ARG A 3 52.03 -22.50 18.41
C ARG A 3 51.21 -22.84 17.16
N LEU A 4 51.08 -24.11 16.80
CA LEU A 4 50.21 -24.57 15.70
C LEU A 4 48.74 -24.52 16.10
N LEU A 5 48.42 -24.82 17.37
CA LEU A 5 47.04 -24.75 17.87
C LEU A 5 46.50 -23.31 17.93
N THR A 6 47.35 -22.34 18.33
CA THR A 6 47.01 -20.93 18.33
C THR A 6 46.82 -20.35 16.92
N ALA A 7 47.64 -20.80 15.95
CA ALA A 7 47.46 -20.37 14.55
C ALA A 7 46.18 -20.97 13.93
N LEU A 8 45.82 -22.19 14.26
CA LEU A 8 44.59 -22.84 13.78
C LEU A 8 43.34 -22.17 14.41
N LEU A 9 43.38 -21.83 15.70
CA LEU A 9 42.29 -21.11 16.38
C LEU A 9 42.10 -19.71 15.81
N ALA A 10 43.17 -18.98 15.49
CA ALA A 10 43.13 -17.67 14.87
C ALA A 10 42.57 -17.73 13.43
N LEU A 11 42.86 -18.78 12.67
CA LEU A 11 42.32 -19.01 11.33
C LEU A 11 40.83 -19.34 11.36
N ILE A 12 40.37 -20.12 12.34
CA ILE A 12 38.94 -20.43 12.54
C ILE A 12 38.16 -19.15 12.97
N LEU A 13 38.76 -18.30 13.82
CA LEU A 13 38.14 -17.02 14.21
C LEU A 13 38.08 -16.02 13.04
N LEU A 14 39.01 -16.04 12.11
CA LEU A 14 39.01 -15.21 10.90
C LEU A 14 38.02 -15.70 9.85
N LEU A 15 37.73 -16.98 9.79
CA LEU A 15 36.72 -17.57 8.91
C LEU A 15 35.28 -17.34 9.42
N SER A 16 35.10 -17.17 10.73
CA SER A 16 33.79 -16.87 11.32
C SER A 16 33.36 -15.39 11.19
N LEU A 17 34.26 -14.50 10.76
CA LEU A 17 33.98 -13.10 10.45
C LEU A 17 33.60 -12.87 8.99
N ALA A 18 33.71 -13.88 8.14
CA ALA A 18 33.11 -13.89 6.80
C ALA A 18 31.64 -14.36 6.86
N GLY A 19 30.89 -13.85 7.82
CA GLY A 19 29.44 -13.89 7.79
C GLY A 19 29.02 -13.12 6.56
N CYS A 20 28.63 -13.82 5.49
CA CYS A 20 27.89 -13.25 4.39
C CYS A 20 26.64 -12.62 4.96
N GLY A 21 26.69 -11.34 5.31
CA GLY A 21 25.52 -10.51 5.25
C GLY A 21 25.05 -10.59 3.81
N ARG A 22 23.99 -11.36 3.57
CA ARG A 22 23.26 -11.26 2.33
C ARG A 22 22.80 -9.80 2.29
N GLU A 23 23.44 -8.96 1.45
CA GLU A 23 22.87 -7.68 1.13
C GLU A 23 21.49 -8.02 0.54
N GLU A 24 20.42 -7.72 1.26
CA GLU A 24 19.08 -7.72 0.69
C GLU A 24 19.12 -6.71 -0.44
N THR A 25 19.28 -7.19 -1.66
CA THR A 25 19.23 -6.34 -2.84
C THR A 25 17.80 -5.80 -2.93
N ASP A 26 17.66 -4.48 -2.89
CA ASP A 26 16.35 -3.83 -3.12
C ASP A 26 15.81 -4.30 -4.49
N PRO A 27 14.69 -5.05 -4.54
CA PRO A 27 14.13 -5.54 -5.80
C PRO A 27 13.68 -4.41 -6.73
N TYR A 28 13.62 -3.18 -6.22
CA TYR A 28 13.23 -1.98 -6.96
C TYR A 28 14.41 -1.04 -7.20
N GLU A 29 15.68 -1.50 -7.04
CA GLU A 29 16.85 -0.66 -7.32
C GLU A 29 16.83 -0.19 -8.79
N GLY A 30 16.89 1.14 -9.01
CA GLY A 30 16.81 1.75 -10.33
C GLY A 30 15.40 1.74 -10.98
N VAL A 31 14.39 1.22 -10.30
CA VAL A 31 12.98 1.26 -10.75
C VAL A 31 12.36 2.57 -10.26
N PRO A 32 11.84 3.43 -11.15
CA PRO A 32 11.08 4.61 -10.75
C PRO A 32 9.79 4.21 -10.04
N ASP A 33 9.37 4.99 -9.07
CA ASP A 33 8.10 4.78 -8.39
C ASP A 33 6.93 4.96 -9.38
N PRO A 34 5.94 4.04 -9.42
CA PRO A 34 4.80 4.13 -10.32
C PRO A 34 3.92 5.35 -10.00
N VAL A 35 3.30 5.91 -11.05
CA VAL A 35 2.42 7.07 -10.91
C VAL A 35 0.99 6.71 -11.27
N ALA A 36 0.09 6.82 -10.29
CA ALA A 36 -1.34 6.69 -10.49
C ALA A 36 -1.95 8.02 -10.93
N THR A 37 -2.77 7.98 -11.98
CA THR A 37 -3.64 9.08 -12.41
C THR A 37 -5.09 8.71 -12.12
N ILE A 38 -5.74 9.44 -11.23
CA ILE A 38 -7.13 9.27 -10.82
C ILE A 38 -7.93 10.40 -11.47
N THR A 39 -8.73 10.07 -12.49
CA THR A 39 -9.62 11.01 -13.17
C THR A 39 -11.01 10.87 -12.59
N LEU A 40 -11.63 11.98 -12.20
CA LEU A 40 -12.99 12.03 -11.67
C LEU A 40 -14.00 12.34 -12.78
N SER A 41 -15.26 12.05 -12.54
CA SER A 41 -16.35 12.20 -13.51
C SER A 41 -16.63 13.67 -13.93
N ASP A 42 -16.12 14.65 -13.21
CA ASP A 42 -16.16 16.07 -13.56
C ASP A 42 -14.93 16.52 -14.38
N GLY A 43 -14.01 15.60 -14.67
CA GLY A 43 -12.77 15.84 -15.40
C GLY A 43 -11.61 16.31 -14.53
N SER A 44 -11.81 16.49 -13.22
CA SER A 44 -10.70 16.81 -12.31
C SER A 44 -9.78 15.59 -12.12
N VAL A 45 -8.50 15.84 -11.82
CA VAL A 45 -7.47 14.82 -11.78
C VAL A 45 -6.65 14.91 -10.49
N MET A 46 -6.42 13.77 -9.85
CA MET A 46 -5.42 13.63 -8.80
C MET A 46 -4.30 12.69 -9.28
N ARG A 47 -3.06 13.05 -9.01
CA ARG A 47 -1.88 12.23 -9.31
C ARG A 47 -1.21 11.80 -8.01
N ALA A 48 -0.87 10.52 -7.93
CA ALA A 48 -0.22 9.95 -6.75
C ALA A 48 1.00 9.12 -7.16
N GLU A 49 2.09 9.32 -6.46
CA GLU A 49 3.25 8.43 -6.50
C GLU A 49 2.97 7.24 -5.57
N LEU A 50 3.28 6.03 -6.05
CA LEU A 50 3.09 4.79 -5.30
C LEU A 50 4.44 4.29 -4.80
N TYR A 51 4.49 3.72 -3.61
CA TYR A 51 5.73 3.34 -2.94
C TYR A 51 5.87 1.81 -2.76
N PRO A 52 6.30 1.08 -3.80
CA PRO A 52 6.44 -0.39 -3.74
C PRO A 52 7.49 -0.84 -2.72
N ARG A 53 8.45 0.02 -2.34
CA ARG A 53 9.41 -0.27 -1.26
C ARG A 53 8.77 -0.26 0.12
N GLN A 54 7.65 0.43 0.29
CA GLN A 54 6.91 0.52 1.56
C GLN A 54 5.86 -0.59 1.68
N ALA A 55 5.16 -0.89 0.59
CA ALA A 55 4.06 -1.85 0.56
C ALA A 55 4.00 -2.56 -0.80
N PRO A 56 4.94 -3.49 -1.09
CA PRO A 56 5.08 -4.10 -2.41
C PRO A 56 3.83 -4.86 -2.87
N ASN A 57 3.25 -5.65 -1.99
CA ASN A 57 2.06 -6.45 -2.30
C ASN A 57 0.83 -5.56 -2.53
N THR A 58 0.64 -4.56 -1.69
CA THR A 58 -0.42 -3.57 -1.79
C THR A 58 -0.33 -2.77 -3.08
N VAL A 59 0.88 -2.28 -3.43
CA VAL A 59 1.10 -1.53 -4.68
C VAL A 59 0.84 -2.43 -5.90
N GLY A 60 1.33 -3.67 -5.90
CA GLY A 60 1.08 -4.63 -6.98
C GLY A 60 -0.41 -4.88 -7.20
N ASN A 61 -1.15 -5.14 -6.13
CA ASN A 61 -2.61 -5.31 -6.16
C ASN A 61 -3.33 -4.06 -6.70
N PHE A 62 -2.99 -2.88 -6.18
CA PHE A 62 -3.59 -1.62 -6.63
C PHE A 62 -3.33 -1.38 -8.14
N ILE A 63 -2.11 -1.61 -8.63
CA ILE A 63 -1.75 -1.47 -10.04
C ILE A 63 -2.58 -2.42 -10.90
N ALA A 64 -2.69 -3.70 -10.50
CA ALA A 64 -3.45 -4.70 -11.25
C ALA A 64 -4.93 -4.31 -11.37
N LEU A 65 -5.56 -3.90 -10.26
CA LEU A 65 -6.94 -3.44 -10.24
C LEU A 65 -7.14 -2.16 -11.07
N ALA A 66 -6.26 -1.17 -10.93
CA ALA A 66 -6.34 0.10 -11.65
C ALA A 66 -6.22 -0.10 -13.17
N ASN A 67 -5.21 -0.85 -13.60
CA ASN A 67 -4.94 -1.05 -15.02
C ASN A 67 -5.91 -2.05 -15.70
N SER A 68 -6.61 -2.90 -14.92
CA SER A 68 -7.72 -3.70 -15.43
C SER A 68 -9.04 -2.92 -15.57
N GLY A 69 -9.11 -1.68 -15.07
CA GLY A 69 -10.32 -0.86 -15.07
C GLY A 69 -11.30 -1.18 -13.93
N PHE A 70 -10.88 -1.91 -12.91
CA PHE A 70 -11.74 -2.27 -11.78
C PHE A 70 -12.37 -1.05 -11.08
N TYR A 71 -11.64 0.05 -10.99
CA TYR A 71 -12.09 1.27 -10.32
C TYR A 71 -12.97 2.17 -11.17
N ASP A 72 -13.11 1.89 -12.47
CA ASP A 72 -13.85 2.75 -13.41
C ASP A 72 -15.34 2.80 -13.05
N GLY A 73 -15.88 3.99 -12.91
CA GLY A 73 -17.26 4.24 -12.52
C GLY A 73 -17.59 4.09 -11.04
N LEU A 74 -16.64 3.67 -10.18
CA LEU A 74 -16.87 3.54 -8.74
C LEU A 74 -17.06 4.91 -8.07
N GLU A 75 -17.82 4.91 -6.98
CA GLU A 75 -18.13 6.11 -6.23
C GLU A 75 -17.09 6.38 -5.13
N ILE A 76 -16.85 7.66 -4.85
CA ILE A 76 -16.30 8.07 -3.57
C ILE A 76 -17.48 8.04 -2.59
N PHE A 77 -17.71 6.89 -1.98
CA PHE A 77 -18.94 6.59 -1.26
C PHE A 77 -18.94 7.06 0.21
N ARG A 78 -17.76 7.40 0.75
CA ARG A 78 -17.63 7.88 2.12
C ARG A 78 -16.64 9.03 2.21
N VAL A 79 -17.06 10.11 2.87
CA VAL A 79 -16.24 11.29 3.12
C VAL A 79 -16.29 11.63 4.60
N VAL A 80 -15.17 11.51 5.29
CA VAL A 80 -15.01 12.00 6.66
C VAL A 80 -14.25 13.33 6.57
N THR A 81 -15.02 14.43 6.60
CA THR A 81 -14.48 15.78 6.44
C THR A 81 -13.30 16.04 7.37
N ARG A 82 -12.23 16.60 6.83
CA ARG A 82 -10.94 16.85 7.49
C ARG A 82 -10.14 15.58 7.85
N ALA A 83 -10.65 14.39 7.56
CA ALA A 83 -9.92 13.14 7.79
C ALA A 83 -9.54 12.47 6.47
N PHE A 84 -10.50 11.96 5.71
CA PHE A 84 -10.21 11.24 4.46
C PHE A 84 -11.44 11.11 3.55
N ILE A 85 -11.20 10.76 2.30
CA ILE A 85 -12.20 10.24 1.36
C ILE A 85 -11.93 8.75 1.13
N GLN A 86 -12.99 7.94 0.93
CA GLN A 86 -12.90 6.47 0.74
C GLN A 86 -13.65 6.05 -0.51
N THR A 87 -13.04 5.12 -1.26
CA THR A 87 -13.54 4.57 -2.52
C THR A 87 -13.07 3.12 -2.72
N GLY A 88 -13.27 2.56 -3.92
CA GLY A 88 -12.80 1.22 -4.28
C GLY A 88 -13.75 0.09 -3.92
N ASP A 89 -14.97 0.41 -3.51
CA ASP A 89 -16.03 -0.56 -3.21
C ASP A 89 -17.05 -0.62 -4.36
N PRO A 90 -17.15 -1.76 -5.09
CA PRO A 90 -18.15 -1.92 -6.15
C PRO A 90 -19.60 -1.94 -5.65
N LEU A 91 -19.82 -2.15 -4.34
CA LEU A 91 -21.16 -2.13 -3.73
C LEU A 91 -21.50 -0.78 -3.09
N ASN A 92 -20.54 0.13 -2.95
CA ASN A 92 -20.67 1.48 -2.35
C ASN A 92 -21.27 1.49 -0.93
N ASN A 93 -21.00 0.45 -0.13
CA ASN A 93 -21.54 0.30 1.22
C ASN A 93 -20.50 -0.12 2.28
N GLY A 94 -19.23 -0.27 1.86
CA GLY A 94 -18.12 -0.67 2.71
C GLY A 94 -17.86 -2.18 2.78
N THR A 95 -18.65 -3.01 2.06
CA THR A 95 -18.55 -4.48 2.13
C THR A 95 -18.07 -5.14 0.83
N GLY A 96 -17.99 -4.39 -0.27
CA GLY A 96 -17.56 -4.91 -1.56
C GLY A 96 -16.03 -4.94 -1.70
N GLY A 97 -15.57 -5.75 -2.66
CA GLY A 97 -14.16 -5.94 -2.94
C GLY A 97 -13.92 -6.71 -4.24
N PRO A 98 -12.68 -7.09 -4.53
CA PRO A 98 -12.31 -7.76 -5.77
C PRO A 98 -12.61 -9.27 -5.77
N GLY A 99 -13.13 -9.82 -4.66
CA GLY A 99 -13.40 -11.25 -4.49
C GLY A 99 -12.24 -12.02 -3.84
N TYR A 100 -11.20 -11.34 -3.40
CA TYR A 100 -10.07 -11.87 -2.64
C TYR A 100 -9.57 -10.82 -1.63
N ALA A 101 -8.66 -11.23 -0.76
CA ALA A 101 -7.96 -10.37 0.18
C ALA A 101 -6.44 -10.46 -0.02
N ILE A 102 -5.74 -9.44 0.44
CA ILE A 102 -4.27 -9.38 0.49
C ILE A 102 -3.82 -9.15 1.93
N ARG A 103 -2.63 -9.62 2.25
CA ARG A 103 -2.02 -9.42 3.56
C ARG A 103 -1.80 -7.93 3.83
N GLY A 104 -2.06 -7.51 5.07
CA GLY A 104 -1.86 -6.15 5.51
C GLY A 104 -0.39 -5.83 5.78
N GLU A 105 0.20 -4.92 5.01
CA GLU A 105 1.60 -4.52 5.11
C GLU A 105 1.76 -3.33 6.07
N PHE A 106 1.67 -3.61 7.37
CA PHE A 106 1.84 -2.62 8.46
C PHE A 106 2.34 -3.26 9.76
N ALA A 107 2.95 -2.48 10.65
CA ALA A 107 3.71 -2.97 11.81
C ALA A 107 2.89 -3.84 12.79
N GLU A 108 1.64 -3.47 13.12
CA GLU A 108 0.79 -4.27 14.01
C GLU A 108 0.44 -5.66 13.42
N ASN A 109 0.62 -5.85 12.10
CA ASN A 109 0.48 -7.13 11.40
C ASN A 109 1.82 -7.84 11.14
N GLY A 110 2.90 -7.40 11.80
CA GLY A 110 4.23 -7.99 11.68
C GLY A 110 5.01 -7.60 10.43
N TYR A 111 4.59 -6.55 9.72
CA TYR A 111 5.33 -6.01 8.57
C TYR A 111 5.96 -4.66 8.94
N GLU A 112 7.26 -4.69 9.26
CA GLU A 112 8.01 -3.51 9.70
C GLU A 112 8.51 -2.63 8.54
N GLY A 113 8.42 -3.10 7.29
CA GLY A 113 8.93 -2.39 6.11
C GLY A 113 8.14 -1.13 5.75
N ASN A 114 6.90 -0.99 6.23
CA ASN A 114 6.06 0.16 5.93
C ASN A 114 6.19 1.22 7.03
N THR A 115 6.93 2.28 6.71
CA THR A 115 7.17 3.44 7.60
C THR A 115 6.48 4.71 7.12
N LEU A 116 5.61 4.62 6.10
CA LEU A 116 4.91 5.76 5.53
C LEU A 116 3.86 6.29 6.51
N SER A 117 4.04 7.55 6.92
CA SER A 117 3.16 8.19 7.90
C SER A 117 1.90 8.74 7.26
N HIS A 118 0.74 8.51 7.88
CA HIS A 118 -0.59 8.94 7.44
C HIS A 118 -0.78 10.45 7.57
N THR A 119 -0.08 11.17 6.73
CA THR A 119 -0.18 12.63 6.56
C THR A 119 -1.10 12.97 5.39
N ARG A 120 -1.44 14.26 5.25
CA ARG A 120 -2.27 14.76 4.15
C ARG A 120 -1.76 14.28 2.78
N GLY A 121 -2.66 13.77 1.95
CA GLY A 121 -2.40 13.26 0.61
C GLY A 121 -2.01 11.78 0.55
N VAL A 122 -1.78 11.10 1.69
CA VAL A 122 -1.40 9.68 1.70
C VAL A 122 -2.57 8.80 1.31
N LEU A 123 -2.30 7.81 0.44
CA LEU A 123 -3.19 6.72 0.06
C LEU A 123 -2.91 5.52 0.97
N SER A 124 -3.98 4.89 1.49
CA SER A 124 -3.86 3.72 2.36
C SER A 124 -5.02 2.75 2.14
N MET A 125 -4.76 1.45 2.30
CA MET A 125 -5.80 0.42 2.12
C MET A 125 -6.75 0.38 3.31
N CYS A 126 -8.04 0.18 2.99
CA CYS A 126 -9.05 -0.16 3.99
C CYS A 126 -8.95 -1.66 4.34
N ARG A 127 -9.32 -1.98 5.57
CA ARG A 127 -9.49 -3.34 6.08
C ARG A 127 -10.65 -3.39 7.07
N THR A 128 -11.12 -4.58 7.41
CA THR A 128 -12.07 -4.73 8.53
C THR A 128 -11.34 -4.57 9.87
N ALA A 129 -12.07 -4.22 10.92
CA ALA A 129 -11.45 -3.92 12.23
C ALA A 129 -10.86 -5.16 12.92
N ASP A 130 -11.42 -6.32 12.64
CA ASP A 130 -11.15 -7.62 13.27
C ASP A 130 -10.17 -8.49 12.46
N ASP A 131 -9.90 -8.13 11.20
CA ASP A 131 -9.02 -8.91 10.32
C ASP A 131 -7.98 -7.97 9.64
N PRO A 132 -6.70 -8.07 10.03
CA PRO A 132 -5.63 -7.28 9.44
C PRO A 132 -5.33 -7.65 7.97
N ASP A 133 -5.71 -8.87 7.52
CA ASP A 133 -5.43 -9.41 6.20
C ASP A 133 -6.68 -9.37 5.28
N SER A 134 -7.63 -8.49 5.58
CA SER A 134 -8.89 -8.32 4.83
C SER A 134 -8.86 -7.21 3.78
N ALA A 135 -7.71 -6.60 3.51
CA ALA A 135 -7.59 -5.59 2.47
C ALA A 135 -7.87 -6.20 1.08
N GLY A 136 -8.58 -5.46 0.22
CA GLY A 136 -8.90 -5.92 -1.14
C GLY A 136 -8.72 -4.79 -2.15
N SER A 137 -9.81 -4.08 -2.46
CA SER A 137 -9.80 -2.97 -3.41
C SER A 137 -10.10 -1.61 -2.78
N GLN A 138 -10.72 -1.58 -1.58
CA GLN A 138 -11.08 -0.32 -0.96
C GLN A 138 -9.84 0.43 -0.42
N PHE A 139 -9.77 1.72 -0.69
CA PHE A 139 -8.71 2.58 -0.17
C PHE A 139 -9.24 3.95 0.22
N PHE A 140 -8.47 4.67 1.01
CA PHE A 140 -8.77 6.04 1.41
C PHE A 140 -7.59 6.97 1.12
N ILE A 141 -7.90 8.24 0.92
CA ILE A 141 -6.91 9.31 0.72
C ILE A 141 -7.06 10.30 1.87
N MET A 142 -5.97 10.50 2.61
CA MET A 142 -5.95 11.36 3.78
C MET A 142 -6.11 12.84 3.40
N GLN A 143 -7.19 13.49 3.86
CA GLN A 143 -7.33 14.93 3.79
C GLN A 143 -6.60 15.64 4.93
N GLY A 144 -6.64 15.05 6.12
CA GLY A 144 -5.90 15.51 7.31
C GLY A 144 -4.62 14.72 7.56
N SER A 145 -4.04 14.90 8.74
CA SER A 145 -2.84 14.18 9.18
C SER A 145 -3.11 13.57 10.55
N PHE A 146 -3.12 12.24 10.63
CA PHE A 146 -3.48 11.49 11.83
C PHE A 146 -2.51 10.31 12.07
N PRO A 147 -1.18 10.55 12.20
CA PRO A 147 -0.21 9.45 12.37
C PRO A 147 -0.52 8.56 13.57
N ALA A 148 -0.88 9.14 14.72
CA ALA A 148 -1.14 8.39 15.94
C ALA A 148 -2.31 7.40 15.82
N ASP A 149 -3.25 7.65 14.90
CA ASP A 149 -4.44 6.82 14.73
C ASP A 149 -4.26 5.72 13.68
N TYR A 150 -3.39 5.95 12.66
CA TYR A 150 -3.31 5.09 11.47
C TYR A 150 -1.95 4.45 11.25
N ASP A 151 -0.82 5.09 11.66
CA ASP A 151 0.51 4.54 11.43
C ASP A 151 0.67 3.20 12.16
N GLY A 152 1.25 2.23 11.47
CA GLY A 152 1.40 0.87 11.97
C GLY A 152 0.12 0.02 11.99
N LYS A 153 -1.05 0.56 11.60
CA LYS A 153 -2.35 -0.12 11.65
C LYS A 153 -3.00 -0.30 10.29
N TYR A 154 -2.54 0.45 9.29
CA TYR A 154 -3.04 0.42 7.91
C TYR A 154 -1.87 0.45 6.93
N ALA A 155 -2.04 -0.20 5.77
CA ALA A 155 -1.05 -0.26 4.71
C ALA A 155 -1.11 1.03 3.87
N ALA A 156 -0.32 2.04 4.25
CA ALA A 156 -0.10 3.21 3.41
C ALA A 156 0.79 2.82 2.23
N PHE A 157 0.44 3.24 0.99
CA PHE A 157 1.10 2.74 -0.21
C PHE A 157 1.42 3.80 -1.27
N GLY A 158 1.02 5.06 -1.04
CA GLY A 158 1.28 6.14 -1.98
C GLY A 158 0.94 7.50 -1.41
N LYS A 159 1.21 8.56 -2.19
CA LYS A 159 0.93 9.94 -1.80
C LYS A 159 0.63 10.82 -3.01
N LEU A 160 -0.32 11.74 -2.88
CA LEU A 160 -0.57 12.78 -3.88
C LEU A 160 0.66 13.65 -4.09
N MET A 161 0.98 13.93 -5.35
CA MET A 161 2.27 14.48 -5.76
C MET A 161 2.34 16.01 -5.73
N ASP A 162 1.21 16.68 -5.93
CA ASP A 162 1.18 18.11 -6.23
C ASP A 162 0.00 18.84 -5.55
N ASP A 163 0.09 20.18 -5.51
CA ASP A 163 -0.92 21.03 -4.90
C ASP A 163 -2.26 21.01 -5.68
N GLU A 164 -2.23 20.78 -6.99
CA GLU A 164 -3.41 20.61 -7.83
C GLU A 164 -4.20 19.35 -7.39
N SER A 165 -3.53 18.25 -7.19
CA SER A 165 -4.12 16.99 -6.67
C SER A 165 -4.69 17.19 -5.25
N LEU A 166 -3.98 17.92 -4.40
CA LEU A 166 -4.45 18.26 -3.06
C LEU A 166 -5.67 19.18 -3.08
N ALA A 167 -5.75 20.11 -4.04
CA ALA A 167 -6.92 20.98 -4.21
C ALA A 167 -8.15 20.19 -4.66
N VAL A 168 -7.99 19.21 -5.57
CA VAL A 168 -9.07 18.29 -5.96
C VAL A 168 -9.52 17.44 -4.77
N LEU A 169 -8.60 16.91 -3.97
CA LEU A 169 -8.94 16.20 -2.73
C LEU A 169 -9.78 17.05 -1.79
N ASP A 170 -9.42 18.32 -1.59
CA ASP A 170 -10.19 19.26 -0.75
C ASP A 170 -11.59 19.54 -1.30
N ALA A 171 -11.72 19.70 -2.61
CA ALA A 171 -13.02 19.90 -3.24
C ALA A 171 -13.94 18.70 -3.03
N VAL A 172 -13.43 17.49 -3.22
CA VAL A 172 -14.18 16.22 -2.98
C VAL A 172 -14.51 16.06 -1.51
N ALA A 173 -13.58 16.34 -0.61
CA ALA A 173 -13.77 16.18 0.84
C ALA A 173 -14.62 17.30 1.47
N GLY A 174 -14.83 18.41 0.74
CA GLY A 174 -15.62 19.57 1.18
C GLY A 174 -17.13 19.45 0.94
N VAL A 175 -17.61 18.36 0.35
CA VAL A 175 -19.03 18.15 0.06
C VAL A 175 -19.86 17.93 1.33
N VAL A 176 -21.15 18.23 1.26
CA VAL A 176 -22.10 17.92 2.34
C VAL A 176 -22.31 16.41 2.40
N VAL A 177 -22.27 15.85 3.60
CA VAL A 177 -22.48 14.41 3.86
C VAL A 177 -23.70 14.20 4.76
N ASP A 178 -24.27 12.99 4.70
CA ASP A 178 -25.30 12.54 5.63
C ASP A 178 -24.70 12.03 6.97
N ALA A 179 -25.56 11.55 7.87
CA ALA A 179 -25.17 11.02 9.16
C ALA A 179 -24.27 9.76 9.08
N SER A 180 -24.20 9.10 7.93
CA SER A 180 -23.37 7.93 7.64
C SER A 180 -22.09 8.30 6.87
N TYR A 181 -21.77 9.59 6.77
CA TYR A 181 -20.64 10.13 6.01
C TYR A 181 -20.75 9.90 4.48
N ARG A 182 -21.94 9.60 3.96
CA ARG A 182 -22.17 9.47 2.52
C ARG A 182 -22.34 10.85 1.89
N PRO A 183 -21.62 11.16 0.78
CA PRO A 183 -21.80 12.41 0.07
C PRO A 183 -23.24 12.59 -0.44
N MET A 184 -23.82 13.76 -0.22
CA MET A 184 -25.13 14.12 -0.79
C MET A 184 -25.08 14.36 -2.31
N VAL A 185 -23.90 14.72 -2.83
CA VAL A 185 -23.59 14.80 -4.26
C VAL A 185 -22.44 13.83 -4.52
N LEU A 186 -22.73 12.78 -5.29
CA LEU A 186 -21.77 11.72 -5.55
C LEU A 186 -20.72 12.16 -6.57
N THR A 187 -19.47 11.98 -6.22
CA THR A 187 -18.33 12.04 -7.14
C THR A 187 -17.95 10.62 -7.52
N LYS A 188 -17.76 10.36 -8.82
CA LYS A 188 -17.31 9.06 -9.34
C LYS A 188 -15.88 9.15 -9.85
N ILE A 189 -15.20 8.04 -9.77
CA ILE A 189 -13.97 7.81 -10.52
C ILE A 189 -14.37 7.54 -11.96
N ASP A 190 -13.87 8.33 -12.90
CA ASP A 190 -13.98 8.02 -14.33
C ASP A 190 -12.99 6.91 -14.67
N THR A 191 -11.72 7.12 -14.35
CA THR A 191 -10.67 6.10 -14.49
C THR A 191 -9.59 6.21 -13.42
N ILE A 192 -8.96 5.06 -13.09
CA ILE A 192 -7.62 5.04 -12.47
C ILE A 192 -6.70 4.28 -13.41
N ARG A 193 -5.55 4.88 -13.75
CA ARG A 193 -4.50 4.23 -14.53
C ARG A 193 -3.15 4.50 -13.90
N VAL A 194 -2.29 3.49 -13.90
CA VAL A 194 -0.95 3.58 -13.32
C VAL A 194 0.10 3.43 -14.42
N ASP A 195 0.95 4.45 -14.55
CA ASP A 195 2.19 4.36 -15.32
C ASP A 195 3.23 3.64 -14.46
N THR A 196 3.63 2.47 -14.90
CA THR A 196 4.65 1.64 -14.26
C THR A 196 6.04 1.83 -14.85
N HIS A 197 6.21 2.78 -15.75
CA HIS A 197 7.46 3.01 -16.52
C HIS A 197 7.95 1.76 -17.24
N GLY A 198 7.03 0.84 -17.58
CA GLY A 198 7.33 -0.43 -18.26
C GLY A 198 7.77 -1.57 -17.33
N TYR A 199 7.78 -1.38 -16.03
CA TYR A 199 8.07 -2.42 -15.06
C TYR A 199 6.81 -3.22 -14.70
N THR A 200 7.01 -4.48 -14.28
CA THR A 200 5.94 -5.37 -13.83
C THR A 200 5.96 -5.44 -12.30
N PHE A 201 4.79 -5.22 -11.71
CA PHE A 201 4.55 -5.37 -10.29
C PHE A 201 3.58 -6.54 -10.09
N SER A 202 3.96 -7.50 -9.27
CA SER A 202 3.12 -8.65 -8.90
C SER A 202 2.61 -8.50 -7.47
N PHE A 203 1.57 -9.26 -7.14
CA PHE A 203 1.06 -9.38 -5.77
C PHE A 203 0.61 -10.81 -5.53
N LEU A 204 0.42 -11.18 -4.27
CA LEU A 204 -0.16 -12.43 -3.83
C LEU A 204 -1.44 -12.15 -3.04
N THR A 205 -2.44 -13.00 -3.22
CA THR A 205 -3.61 -13.05 -2.35
C THR A 205 -3.30 -13.81 -1.07
N VAL A 206 -4.12 -13.68 -0.03
CA VAL A 206 -3.97 -14.44 1.22
C VAL A 206 -3.96 -15.94 0.94
N ASP A 207 -4.88 -16.43 0.12
CA ASP A 207 -4.96 -17.85 -0.25
C ASP A 207 -3.70 -18.34 -0.97
N GLU A 208 -3.07 -17.51 -1.81
CA GLU A 208 -1.82 -17.84 -2.51
C GLU A 208 -0.61 -17.82 -1.58
N GLU A 209 -0.55 -16.91 -0.61
CA GLU A 209 0.50 -16.89 0.42
C GLU A 209 0.41 -18.11 1.33
N GLU A 210 -0.78 -18.50 1.75
CA GLU A 210 -1.00 -19.71 2.58
C GLU A 210 -0.67 -21.00 1.83
N ALA A 211 -0.90 -21.04 0.51
CA ALA A 211 -0.59 -22.19 -0.34
C ALA A 211 0.90 -22.28 -0.71
N ALA A 212 1.67 -21.21 -0.53
CA ALA A 212 3.09 -21.20 -0.84
C ALA A 212 3.85 -22.16 0.12
N PRO A 213 4.80 -22.96 -0.38
CA PRO A 213 5.60 -23.82 0.50
C PRO A 213 6.37 -22.97 1.51
N SER A 214 6.22 -23.29 2.80
CA SER A 214 7.00 -22.65 3.85
C SER A 214 8.49 -22.71 3.50
N PRO A 215 9.25 -21.62 3.64
CA PRO A 215 10.68 -21.65 3.41
C PRO A 215 11.29 -22.78 4.24
N ALA A 216 12.13 -23.61 3.60
CA ALA A 216 12.81 -24.69 4.30
C ALA A 216 13.56 -24.12 5.52
N PRO A 217 13.53 -24.81 6.69
CA PRO A 217 14.27 -24.33 7.85
C PRO A 217 15.74 -24.15 7.46
N GLU A 218 16.29 -22.98 7.74
CA GLU A 218 17.72 -22.75 7.55
C GLU A 218 18.48 -23.75 8.42
N GLU A 219 19.25 -24.64 7.78
CA GLU A 219 20.15 -25.54 8.49
C GLU A 219 21.21 -24.68 9.21
N THR A 220 21.15 -24.66 10.55
CA THR A 220 22.08 -23.97 11.45
C THR A 220 23.43 -24.67 11.53
#